data_51f33217f776c750efd4880e015b75ae
#
_entry.id   51f33217f776c750efd4880e015b75ae
#
_cell.length_a   1.000
_cell.length_b   1.000
_cell.length_c   1.000
_cell.angle_alpha   90.00
_cell.angle_beta   90.00
_cell.angle_gamma   90.00
#
_symmetry.space_group_name_H-M   'P 1'
#
loop_
_entity.id
_entity.type
_entity.pdbx_description
1 polymer ?
#
loop_
_entity_poly.entity_id
_entity_poly.type
_entity_poly.pdbx_seq_one_letter_code
_entity_poly.pdbx_strand_id
1 'polypeptide(L)'
;MAAVAVLLFGGNFISAQTKVKDPAKRILGGGTVSILTATLCEDVSGFNGPTPLDIRIKKDTIIDIIALTNEETPAYFTEASKLLKKWIGLTPKEGLELEVDAVSGATFSSEALIANVRAGLEKAIAK
;
A
#
# COMPACT_ATOMS: atom_id res chain seq x y z
N MET A 1 20.92 26.77 16.30
CA MET A 1 21.26 26.06 16.53
C MET A 1 21.04 25.27 16.50
N ALA A 2 20.76 26.19 16.33
CA ALA A 2 20.88 25.64 16.25
C ALA A 2 20.39 25.11 15.99
N ALA A 3 20.31 25.82 15.70
CA ALA A 3 20.32 25.30 15.47
C ALA A 3 19.85 24.82 15.23
N VAL A 4 19.86 25.41 14.96
CA VAL A 4 19.89 24.87 14.73
C VAL A 4 19.27 24.40 14.57
N ALA A 5 19.20 25.27 14.24
CA ALA A 5 19.21 24.75 14.17
C ALA A 5 18.62 24.29 14.08
N VAL A 6 18.56 24.81 13.82
CA VAL A 6 18.58 24.26 13.70
C VAL A 6 17.92 23.85 13.65
N LEU A 7 17.82 24.47 13.41
CA LEU A 7 17.85 24.04 13.36
C LEU A 7 17.21 23.85 13.49
N LEU A 8 17.13 24.46 13.16
CA LEU A 8 17.18 24.08 13.23
C LEU A 8 16.57 23.90 13.46
N PHE A 9 16.49 24.24 13.29
CA PHE A 9 16.54 23.87 13.49
C PHE A 9 15.87 23.54 13.72
N GLY A 10 15.34 24.43 13.34
CA GLY A 10 15.59 23.99 13.47
C GLY A 10 14.74 23.39 13.52
N GLY A 11 14.45 23.88 13.38
CA GLY A 11 14.58 23.37 13.30
C GLY A 11 13.63 22.84 13.21
N ASN A 12 13.50 23.37 12.81
CA ASN A 12 13.36 22.68 12.82
C ASN A 12 12.79 22.22 12.65
N PHE A 13 12.63 22.55 12.22
CA PHE A 13 12.74 21.79 12.05
C PHE A 13 12.09 21.30 12.15
N ILE A 14 11.96 21.85 11.73
CA ILE A 14 11.87 20.99 11.85
C ILE A 14 11.31 20.40 12.15
N SER A 15 10.88 20.79 12.09
CA SER A 15 10.66 19.98 12.42
C SER A 15 10.12 19.52 12.64
N ALA A 16 9.85 20.10 12.53
CA ALA A 16 9.57 19.49 12.68
C ALA A 16 9.35 19.09 12.68
N GLN A 17 9.31 19.40 12.65
CA GLN A 17 9.30 18.82 12.64
C GLN A 17 9.19 18.13 12.20
N THR A 18 9.50 18.83 11.84
CA THR A 18 9.36 18.22 11.40
C THR A 18 9.02 17.02 11.00
N LYS A 19 8.41 17.14 10.79
CA LYS A 19 8.16 15.73 10.69
C LYS A 19 7.82 15.34 9.28
N VAL A 20 8.67 14.49 8.69
CA VAL A 20 8.46 14.01 7.34
C VAL A 20 7.28 13.04 7.38
N LYS A 21 6.23 13.31 6.62
CA LYS A 21 5.12 12.39 6.47
C LYS A 21 5.58 11.15 5.72
N ASP A 22 5.18 9.99 6.21
CA ASP A 22 5.42 8.73 5.52
C ASP A 22 4.50 8.68 4.29
N PRO A 23 5.04 8.66 3.07
CA PRO A 23 4.20 8.67 1.86
C PRO A 23 3.38 7.40 1.67
N ALA A 24 3.74 6.31 2.37
CA ALA A 24 3.04 5.04 2.23
C ALA A 24 1.98 4.83 3.30
N LYS A 25 1.90 5.68 4.32
CA LYS A 25 0.99 5.43 5.43
C LYS A 25 0.32 6.71 5.89
N ARG A 26 -1.00 6.70 5.92
CA ARG A 26 -1.79 7.84 6.39
C ARG A 26 -2.81 7.37 7.41
N ILE A 27 -3.01 8.21 8.44
CA ILE A 27 -4.04 7.97 9.44
C ILE A 27 -5.28 8.73 9.01
N LEU A 28 -6.38 8.01 8.82
CA LEU A 28 -7.66 8.60 8.46
C LEU A 28 -8.53 8.70 9.71
N GLY A 29 -9.67 9.36 9.58
CA GLY A 29 -10.61 9.46 10.68
C GLY A 29 -11.17 8.10 11.08
N GLY A 30 -11.66 7.99 12.33
CA GLY A 30 -12.29 6.77 12.80
C GLY A 30 -11.35 5.62 13.07
N GLY A 31 -10.05 5.88 13.18
CA GLY A 31 -9.07 4.83 13.47
C GLY A 31 -8.68 3.99 12.27
N THR A 32 -8.99 4.47 11.07
CA THR A 32 -8.62 3.77 9.82
C THR A 32 -7.23 4.22 9.38
N VAL A 33 -6.42 3.26 8.95
CA VAL A 33 -5.10 3.52 8.39
C VAL A 33 -5.14 3.19 6.90
N SER A 34 -4.57 4.07 6.08
CA SER A 34 -4.47 3.88 4.63
C SER A 34 -3.02 3.61 4.28
N ILE A 35 -2.76 2.47 3.65
CA ILE A 35 -1.43 2.11 3.17
C ILE A 35 -1.42 2.25 1.65
N LEU A 36 -0.58 3.16 1.15
CA LEU A 36 -0.45 3.42 -0.28
C LEU A 36 0.80 2.70 -0.79
N THR A 37 0.64 1.81 -1.76
CA THR A 37 1.75 0.96 -2.19
C THR A 37 2.60 1.55 -3.29
N ALA A 38 2.24 2.71 -3.83
CA ALA A 38 2.94 3.29 -4.97
C ALA A 38 4.44 3.41 -4.75
N THR A 39 4.85 3.91 -3.57
CA THR A 39 6.28 4.07 -3.26
C THR A 39 6.93 2.79 -2.75
N LEU A 40 6.13 1.81 -2.35
CA LEU A 40 6.66 0.53 -1.84
C LEU A 40 6.98 -0.43 -2.97
N CYS A 41 6.33 -0.26 -4.11
CA CYS A 41 6.40 -1.21 -5.22
C CYS A 41 6.74 -0.53 -6.54
N GLU A 42 7.71 0.40 -6.52
CA GLU A 42 8.08 1.12 -7.72
C GLU A 42 8.64 0.19 -8.80
N ASP A 43 9.25 -0.91 -8.38
CA ASP A 43 9.83 -1.89 -9.30
C ASP A 43 8.87 -2.99 -9.70
N VAL A 44 7.66 -3.00 -9.15
CA VAL A 44 6.67 -4.03 -9.47
C VAL A 44 5.77 -3.53 -10.58
N SER A 45 5.67 -4.32 -11.64
CA SER A 45 4.88 -3.95 -12.81
C SER A 45 3.97 -5.09 -13.21
N GLY A 46 2.73 -4.74 -13.58
CA GLY A 46 1.82 -5.67 -14.23
C GLY A 46 2.17 -5.77 -15.70
N PHE A 47 1.17 -6.00 -16.55
CA PHE A 47 1.42 -6.12 -17.97
C PHE A 47 1.85 -4.78 -18.59
N ASN A 48 1.23 -3.68 -18.18
CA ASN A 48 1.47 -2.36 -18.76
C ASN A 48 2.06 -1.34 -17.78
N GLY A 49 2.45 -1.74 -16.58
CA GLY A 49 3.03 -0.80 -15.63
C GLY A 49 2.62 -1.04 -14.20
N PRO A 50 2.93 -0.08 -13.31
CA PRO A 50 2.63 -0.24 -11.89
C PRO A 50 1.12 -0.36 -11.62
N THR A 51 0.78 -1.10 -10.57
CA THR A 51 -0.61 -1.30 -10.16
C THR A 51 -0.76 -0.91 -8.69
N PRO A 52 -0.63 0.40 -8.36
CA PRO A 52 -0.64 0.82 -6.96
C PRO A 52 -2.00 0.62 -6.31
N LEU A 53 -1.97 0.39 -5.00
CA LEU A 53 -3.17 0.10 -4.21
C LEU A 53 -3.24 1.03 -3.00
N ASP A 54 -4.45 1.20 -2.48
CA ASP A 54 -4.72 1.84 -1.21
C ASP A 54 -5.37 0.77 -0.33
N ILE A 55 -4.62 0.26 0.65
CA ILE A 55 -5.10 -0.76 1.56
C ILE A 55 -5.61 -0.09 2.82
N ARG A 56 -6.87 -0.29 3.13
CA ARG A 56 -7.52 0.32 4.28
C ARG A 56 -7.64 -0.67 5.42
N ILE A 57 -7.12 -0.30 6.59
CA ILE A 57 -7.06 -1.18 7.76
C ILE A 57 -7.67 -0.44 8.94
N LYS A 58 -8.62 -1.10 9.63
CA LYS A 58 -9.25 -0.55 10.82
C LYS A 58 -9.29 -1.62 11.88
N LYS A 59 -8.83 -1.28 13.09
CA LYS A 59 -8.78 -2.23 14.21
C LYS A 59 -8.11 -3.54 13.82
N ASP A 60 -6.97 -3.39 13.15
CA ASP A 60 -6.13 -4.52 12.72
C ASP A 60 -6.84 -5.46 11.74
N THR A 61 -7.85 -4.96 11.03
CA THR A 61 -8.58 -5.73 10.03
C THR A 61 -8.56 -5.00 8.70
N ILE A 62 -8.25 -5.71 7.63
CA ILE A 62 -8.28 -5.15 6.28
C ILE A 62 -9.74 -4.98 5.90
N ILE A 63 -10.19 -3.73 5.76
CA ILE A 63 -11.59 -3.44 5.47
C ILE A 63 -11.83 -3.14 4.00
N ASP A 64 -10.79 -2.77 3.25
CA ASP A 64 -10.93 -2.49 1.83
C ASP A 64 -9.56 -2.44 1.17
N ILE A 65 -9.51 -2.73 -0.12
CA ILE A 65 -8.32 -2.57 -0.94
C ILE A 65 -8.78 -1.93 -2.25
N ILE A 66 -8.30 -0.71 -2.49
CA ILE A 66 -8.75 0.10 -3.63
C ILE A 66 -7.63 0.18 -4.66
N ALA A 67 -7.93 -0.23 -5.88
CA ALA A 67 -6.96 -0.09 -6.97
C ALA A 67 -6.91 1.37 -7.40
N LEU A 68 -5.70 1.92 -7.45
CA LEU A 68 -5.50 3.29 -7.87
C LEU A 68 -5.28 3.33 -9.38
N THR A 69 -5.12 4.56 -9.93
CA THR A 69 -4.95 4.75 -11.37
C THR A 69 -3.78 3.91 -11.89
N ASN A 70 -3.98 3.19 -12.98
CA ASN A 70 -2.97 2.34 -13.60
C ASN A 70 -3.21 2.30 -15.11
N GLU A 71 -2.23 1.73 -15.84
CA GLU A 71 -2.27 1.66 -17.29
C GLU A 71 -2.61 0.25 -17.80
N GLU A 72 -3.08 -0.62 -16.91
CA GLU A 72 -3.38 -2.00 -17.29
C GLU A 72 -4.57 -2.06 -18.26
N THR A 73 -4.59 -3.11 -19.07
CA THR A 73 -5.72 -3.36 -19.98
C THR A 73 -6.96 -3.66 -19.13
N PRO A 74 -8.04 -2.87 -19.29
CA PRO A 74 -9.20 -3.00 -18.38
C PRO A 74 -9.76 -4.41 -18.27
N ALA A 75 -9.85 -5.15 -19.37
CA ALA A 75 -10.41 -6.49 -19.34
C ALA A 75 -9.61 -7.41 -18.42
N TYR A 76 -8.27 -7.38 -18.54
CA TYR A 76 -7.41 -8.24 -17.73
C TYR A 76 -7.35 -7.74 -16.31
N PHE A 77 -7.28 -6.42 -16.11
CA PHE A 77 -7.17 -5.86 -14.78
C PHE A 77 -8.44 -6.08 -13.96
N THR A 78 -9.60 -6.03 -14.60
CA THR A 78 -10.87 -6.28 -13.91
C THR A 78 -10.89 -7.69 -13.33
N GLU A 79 -10.43 -8.68 -14.11
CA GLU A 79 -10.38 -10.05 -13.63
C GLU A 79 -9.35 -10.21 -12.51
N ALA A 80 -8.16 -9.63 -12.68
CA ALA A 80 -7.12 -9.72 -11.68
C ALA A 80 -7.54 -9.05 -10.37
N SER A 81 -8.22 -7.89 -10.45
CA SER A 81 -8.58 -7.13 -9.27
C SER A 81 -9.60 -7.85 -8.40
N LYS A 82 -10.30 -8.85 -8.92
CA LYS A 82 -11.20 -9.67 -8.11
C LYS A 82 -10.47 -10.40 -7.00
N LEU A 83 -9.16 -10.64 -7.16
CA LEU A 83 -8.35 -11.28 -6.13
C LEU A 83 -8.31 -10.45 -4.85
N LEU A 84 -8.44 -9.13 -4.96
CA LEU A 84 -8.30 -8.24 -3.80
C LEU A 84 -9.32 -8.55 -2.70
N LYS A 85 -10.46 -9.10 -3.07
CA LYS A 85 -11.50 -9.45 -2.09
C LYS A 85 -11.06 -10.56 -1.13
N LYS A 86 -10.07 -11.35 -1.52
CA LYS A 86 -9.62 -12.47 -0.69
C LYS A 86 -8.97 -12.01 0.62
N TRP A 87 -8.45 -10.80 0.65
CA TRP A 87 -7.79 -10.25 1.84
C TRP A 87 -8.74 -9.49 2.77
N ILE A 88 -9.93 -9.13 2.28
CA ILE A 88 -10.88 -8.35 3.07
C ILE A 88 -11.33 -9.18 4.27
N GLY A 89 -11.28 -8.60 5.47
CA GLY A 89 -11.67 -9.28 6.71
C GLY A 89 -10.53 -9.96 7.43
N LEU A 90 -9.34 -10.02 6.81
CA LEU A 90 -8.18 -10.63 7.46
C LEU A 90 -7.36 -9.55 8.17
N THR A 91 -6.57 -9.99 9.16
CA THR A 91 -5.54 -9.10 9.71
C THR A 91 -4.39 -9.02 8.72
N PRO A 92 -3.54 -7.97 8.80
CA PRO A 92 -2.36 -7.90 7.93
C PRO A 92 -1.49 -9.15 8.02
N LYS A 93 -1.32 -9.71 9.22
CA LYS A 93 -0.52 -10.92 9.39
C LYS A 93 -1.15 -12.10 8.68
N GLU A 94 -2.46 -12.29 8.86
CA GLU A 94 -3.18 -13.36 8.15
C GLU A 94 -3.10 -13.17 6.64
N GLY A 95 -3.17 -11.92 6.20
CA GLY A 95 -3.08 -11.61 4.78
C GLY A 95 -1.73 -11.98 4.19
N LEU A 96 -0.66 -11.82 4.96
CA LEU A 96 0.69 -12.20 4.49
C LEU A 96 0.85 -13.71 4.40
N GLU A 97 0.08 -14.45 5.18
CA GLU A 97 0.14 -15.92 5.17
C GLU A 97 -0.78 -16.53 4.09
N LEU A 98 -1.69 -15.73 3.56
CA LEU A 98 -2.62 -16.20 2.54
C LEU A 98 -1.89 -16.45 1.22
N GLU A 99 -2.13 -17.61 0.63
CA GLU A 99 -1.60 -17.93 -0.69
C GLU A 99 -2.69 -17.73 -1.72
N VAL A 100 -2.37 -16.98 -2.77
CA VAL A 100 -3.33 -16.61 -3.79
C VAL A 100 -2.73 -16.91 -5.16
N ASP A 101 -3.48 -17.64 -5.98
CA ASP A 101 -3.05 -17.95 -7.34
C ASP A 101 -3.45 -16.83 -8.29
N ALA A 102 -2.61 -16.61 -9.29
CA ALA A 102 -2.91 -15.65 -10.35
C ALA A 102 -4.15 -16.11 -11.13
N VAL A 103 -4.90 -15.13 -11.64
CA VAL A 103 -6.05 -15.41 -12.49
C VAL A 103 -5.55 -15.84 -13.86
N SER A 104 -6.07 -16.96 -14.36
CA SER A 104 -5.72 -17.47 -15.66
C SER A 104 -6.04 -16.44 -16.74
N GLY A 105 -5.07 -16.13 -17.60
CA GLY A 105 -5.24 -15.12 -18.63
C GLY A 105 -4.93 -13.71 -18.18
N ALA A 106 -4.68 -13.49 -16.87
CA ALA A 106 -4.31 -12.19 -16.33
C ALA A 106 -3.15 -12.34 -15.34
N THR A 107 -2.17 -13.15 -15.69
CA THR A 107 -1.09 -13.54 -14.78
C THR A 107 -0.24 -12.35 -14.34
N PHE A 108 0.20 -11.51 -15.29
CA PHE A 108 1.08 -10.39 -14.94
C PHE A 108 0.39 -9.40 -14.03
N SER A 109 -0.84 -9.03 -14.34
CA SER A 109 -1.60 -8.11 -13.50
C SER A 109 -1.86 -8.72 -12.13
N SER A 110 -2.20 -10.02 -12.07
CA SER A 110 -2.46 -10.71 -10.81
C SER A 110 -1.23 -10.72 -9.92
N GLU A 111 -0.07 -11.08 -10.48
CA GLU A 111 1.16 -11.15 -9.71
C GLU A 111 1.57 -9.79 -9.19
N ALA A 112 1.37 -8.73 -10.00
CA ALA A 112 1.67 -7.39 -9.57
C ALA A 112 0.76 -6.96 -8.41
N LEU A 113 -0.53 -7.27 -8.48
CA LEU A 113 -1.45 -6.96 -7.40
C LEU A 113 -1.09 -7.70 -6.12
N ILE A 114 -0.78 -8.99 -6.23
CA ILE A 114 -0.38 -9.80 -5.08
C ILE A 114 0.88 -9.20 -4.43
N ALA A 115 1.88 -8.82 -5.24
CA ALA A 115 3.10 -8.21 -4.71
C ALA A 115 2.81 -6.88 -4.01
N ASN A 116 1.91 -6.07 -4.57
CA ASN A 116 1.52 -4.82 -3.95
C ASN A 116 0.84 -5.04 -2.61
N VAL A 117 -0.09 -6.01 -2.54
CA VAL A 117 -0.77 -6.33 -1.28
C VAL A 117 0.24 -6.75 -0.23
N ARG A 118 1.15 -7.67 -0.59
CA ARG A 118 2.14 -8.15 0.37
C ARG A 118 3.03 -7.01 0.89
N ALA A 119 3.53 -6.17 0.00
CA ALA A 119 4.37 -5.04 0.40
C ALA A 119 3.60 -4.09 1.34
N GLY A 120 2.33 -3.82 1.02
CA GLY A 120 1.51 -2.95 1.85
C GLY A 120 1.24 -3.54 3.22
N LEU A 121 0.97 -4.85 3.29
CA LEU A 121 0.73 -5.50 4.57
C LEU A 121 2.00 -5.56 5.42
N GLU A 122 3.16 -5.76 4.79
CA GLU A 122 4.43 -5.70 5.50
C GLU A 122 4.65 -4.30 6.09
N LYS A 123 4.32 -3.27 5.33
CA LYS A 123 4.41 -1.89 5.82
C LYS A 123 3.46 -1.68 7.00
N ALA A 124 2.27 -2.26 6.94
CA ALA A 124 1.26 -2.08 8.00
C ALA A 124 1.72 -2.63 9.33
N ILE A 125 2.46 -3.74 9.33
CA ILE A 125 2.93 -4.36 10.59
C ILE A 125 4.33 -3.89 11.00
N ALA A 126 5.02 -3.15 10.15
CA ALA A 126 6.33 -2.59 10.48
C ALA A 126 6.18 -1.46 11.50
N LYS A 127 7.16 -1.32 12.36
CA LYS A 127 7.13 -0.28 13.40
C LYS A 127 8.03 0.89 13.09
#